data_7fd8e79f9f9dc0c3d693bd78a57c5431
#
_entry.id   7fd8e79f9f9dc0c3d693bd78a57c5431
#
_cell.length_a   1.000
_cell.length_b   1.000
_cell.length_c   1.000
_cell.angle_alpha   90.00
_cell.angle_beta   90.00
_cell.angle_gamma   90.00
#
_symmetry.space_group_name_H-M   'P 1'
#
loop_
_entity.id
_entity.type
_entity.pdbx_description
1 polymer ?
#
loop_
_entity_poly.entity_id
_entity_poly.type
_entity_poly.pdbx_seq_one_letter_code
_entity_poly.pdbx_strand_id
1 'polypeptide(L)'
;ASAVRASIALPGLFSPQLHDGRLLVDGGLVNPVPVSLCRALGADLVIAVDLGSDLVSQRFREAPPPPPASVWRQRLGQLFGRPPEVAESNGNGGPSLLDVVSGSINIMQVRIARSRLAGEPADAHVAPRLAQIGLLDFHRGAEAIEEGLEAVRVMRPAILRALERT
;
A
#
# COMPACT_ATOMS: atom_id res chain seq x y z
N ALA A 1 15.23 1.98 16.59
CA ALA A 1 15.27 2.95 15.50
C ALA A 1 15.58 2.31 14.14
N SER A 2 16.58 1.41 14.03
CA SER A 2 16.99 0.78 12.75
C SER A 2 15.88 -0.06 12.10
N ALA A 3 15.17 -0.88 12.88
CA ALA A 3 14.07 -1.71 12.40
C ALA A 3 12.91 -0.88 11.81
N VAL A 4 12.55 0.24 12.44
CA VAL A 4 11.53 1.16 11.92
C VAL A 4 11.98 1.77 10.59
N ARG A 5 13.24 2.22 10.49
CA ARG A 5 13.79 2.73 9.23
C ARG A 5 13.80 1.70 8.11
N ALA A 6 14.10 0.44 8.43
CA ALA A 6 14.03 -0.64 7.46
C ALA A 6 12.59 -0.90 7.01
N SER A 7 11.64 -0.90 7.95
CA SER A 7 10.22 -1.16 7.69
C SER A 7 9.55 -0.09 6.81
N ILE A 8 10.06 1.13 6.77
CA ILE A 8 9.55 2.24 5.94
C ILE A 8 10.43 2.52 4.72
N ALA A 9 11.43 1.68 4.43
CA ALA A 9 12.37 1.87 3.34
C ALA A 9 11.73 1.47 1.98
N LEU A 10 10.72 2.22 1.57
CA LEU A 10 10.03 2.01 0.30
C LEU A 10 10.94 2.33 -0.88
N PRO A 11 11.18 1.38 -1.82
CA PRO A 11 12.03 1.59 -2.97
C PRO A 11 11.61 2.79 -3.82
N GLY A 12 12.58 3.63 -4.18
CA GLY A 12 12.35 4.86 -4.93
C GLY A 12 12.06 6.10 -4.08
N LEU A 13 11.63 5.93 -2.81
CA LEU A 13 11.40 7.04 -1.87
C LEU A 13 12.46 7.10 -0.77
N PHE A 14 12.87 5.95 -0.24
CA PHE A 14 13.85 5.88 0.84
C PHE A 14 14.96 4.89 0.50
N SER A 15 16.18 5.18 1.02
CA SER A 15 17.32 4.28 0.86
C SER A 15 17.11 3.00 1.68
N PRO A 16 17.48 1.83 1.12
CA PRO A 16 17.51 0.58 1.86
C PRO A 16 18.38 0.69 3.12
N GLN A 17 18.00 -0.02 4.18
CA GLN A 17 18.72 -0.04 5.43
C GLN A 17 19.68 -1.24 5.47
N LEU A 18 20.98 -0.99 5.65
CA LEU A 18 21.94 -2.07 5.87
C LEU A 18 21.85 -2.56 7.31
N HIS A 19 21.66 -3.88 7.50
CA HIS A 19 21.62 -4.53 8.81
C HIS A 19 22.24 -5.92 8.67
N ASP A 20 23.25 -6.21 9.48
CA ASP A 20 24.00 -7.47 9.48
C ASP A 20 24.42 -7.97 8.08
N GLY A 21 24.94 -7.06 7.25
CA GLY A 21 25.38 -7.36 5.88
C GLY A 21 24.25 -7.57 4.87
N ARG A 22 22.98 -7.39 5.26
CA ARG A 22 21.80 -7.49 4.39
C ARG A 22 21.19 -6.13 4.13
N LEU A 23 20.77 -5.90 2.91
CA LEU A 23 19.97 -4.70 2.56
C LEU A 23 18.50 -5.01 2.84
N LEU A 24 17.91 -4.27 3.78
CA LEU A 24 16.51 -4.35 4.14
C LEU A 24 15.73 -3.25 3.43
N VAL A 25 14.55 -3.60 2.99
CA VAL A 25 13.55 -2.70 2.37
C VAL A 25 12.21 -2.84 3.09
N ASP A 26 11.23 -2.03 2.70
CA ASP A 26 9.88 -2.03 3.28
C ASP A 26 9.27 -3.44 3.30
N GLY A 27 8.85 -3.87 4.49
CA GLY A 27 8.20 -5.17 4.71
C GLY A 27 6.86 -5.33 4.00
N GLY A 28 6.19 -4.22 3.68
CA GLY A 28 4.96 -4.20 2.92
C GLY A 28 5.09 -4.77 1.50
N LEU A 29 6.31 -4.83 0.95
CA LEU A 29 6.57 -5.47 -0.35
C LEU A 29 6.38 -6.99 -0.32
N VAL A 30 6.46 -7.60 0.86
CA VAL A 30 6.39 -9.06 1.04
C VAL A 30 5.16 -9.48 1.85
N ASN A 31 4.86 -8.76 2.92
CA ASN A 31 3.75 -9.07 3.82
C ASN A 31 3.16 -7.79 4.44
N PRO A 32 2.28 -7.08 3.72
CA PRO A 32 1.73 -5.80 4.17
C PRO A 32 0.91 -5.90 5.46
N VAL A 33 0.24 -7.04 5.67
CA VAL A 33 -0.57 -7.33 6.88
C VAL A 33 -0.10 -8.66 7.46
N PRO A 34 0.94 -8.65 8.34
CA PRO A 34 1.71 -9.83 8.69
C PRO A 34 1.06 -10.70 9.78
N VAL A 35 -0.16 -11.19 9.57
CA VAL A 35 -0.91 -12.08 10.49
C VAL A 35 -0.12 -13.35 10.79
N SER A 36 0.41 -14.00 9.74
CA SER A 36 1.23 -15.21 9.88
C SER A 36 2.44 -15.01 10.79
N LEU A 37 3.09 -13.85 10.71
CA LEU A 37 4.23 -13.55 11.55
C LEU A 37 3.83 -13.39 13.03
N CYS A 38 2.72 -12.74 13.32
CA CYS A 38 2.18 -12.63 14.67
C CYS A 38 1.90 -14.02 15.27
N ARG A 39 1.29 -14.90 14.49
CA ARG A 39 1.03 -16.29 14.89
C ARG A 39 2.33 -17.07 15.11
N ALA A 40 3.30 -16.95 14.23
CA ALA A 40 4.60 -17.59 14.37
C ALA A 40 5.39 -17.10 15.61
N LEU A 41 5.12 -15.88 16.06
CA LEU A 41 5.66 -15.30 17.29
C LEU A 41 4.87 -15.71 18.56
N GLY A 42 3.83 -16.54 18.43
CA GLY A 42 3.06 -17.08 19.55
C GLY A 42 1.83 -16.25 19.93
N ALA A 43 1.31 -15.41 19.03
CA ALA A 43 0.07 -14.69 19.32
C ALA A 43 -1.14 -15.63 19.22
N ASP A 44 -1.93 -15.74 20.28
CA ASP A 44 -3.18 -16.50 20.33
C ASP A 44 -4.32 -15.75 19.63
N LEU A 45 -4.30 -14.42 19.69
CA LEU A 45 -5.27 -13.54 19.05
C LEU A 45 -4.56 -12.50 18.19
N VAL A 46 -5.02 -12.33 16.95
CA VAL A 46 -4.49 -11.34 16.02
C VAL A 46 -5.58 -10.41 15.52
N ILE A 47 -5.43 -9.12 15.79
CA ILE A 47 -6.25 -8.07 15.20
C ILE A 47 -5.45 -7.43 14.08
N ALA A 48 -5.89 -7.59 12.84
CA ALA A 48 -5.24 -7.01 11.68
C ALA A 48 -5.85 -5.65 11.31
N VAL A 49 -4.99 -4.68 10.99
CA VAL A 49 -5.41 -3.39 10.43
C VAL A 49 -4.88 -3.30 9.00
N ASP A 50 -5.78 -3.30 8.02
CA ASP A 50 -5.43 -3.24 6.59
C ASP A 50 -5.73 -1.84 6.03
N LEU A 51 -4.69 -1.04 5.85
CA LEU A 51 -4.79 0.32 5.33
C LEU A 51 -4.99 0.35 3.81
N GLY A 52 -4.75 -0.75 3.12
CA GLY A 52 -4.82 -0.87 1.66
C GLY A 52 -6.14 -1.41 1.11
N SER A 53 -7.05 -1.89 1.96
CA SER A 53 -8.26 -2.60 1.54
C SER A 53 -9.19 -1.77 0.66
N ASP A 54 -9.29 -0.47 0.90
CA ASP A 54 -10.20 0.45 0.18
C ASP A 54 -9.58 1.04 -1.10
N LEU A 55 -8.26 1.06 -1.21
CA LEU A 55 -7.53 1.67 -2.32
C LEU A 55 -7.84 1.06 -3.70
N VAL A 56 -8.14 -0.23 -3.74
CA VAL A 56 -8.49 -0.93 -4.99
C VAL A 56 -9.94 -0.70 -5.39
N SER A 57 -10.83 -0.57 -4.41
CA SER A 57 -12.27 -0.43 -4.66
C SER A 57 -12.61 0.88 -5.37
N GLN A 58 -11.95 1.99 -5.05
CA GLN A 58 -12.19 3.28 -5.70
C GLN A 58 -11.51 3.41 -7.06
N ARG A 59 -10.26 2.97 -7.20
CA ARG A 59 -9.53 3.07 -8.48
C ARG A 59 -10.15 2.24 -9.61
N PHE A 60 -10.85 1.14 -9.29
CA PHE A 60 -11.62 0.39 -10.28
C PHE A 60 -12.98 1.01 -10.61
N ARG A 61 -13.51 1.89 -9.77
CA ARG A 61 -14.76 2.62 -10.05
C ARG A 61 -14.56 3.86 -10.90
N GLU A 62 -13.37 4.47 -10.82
CA GLU A 62 -13.01 5.72 -11.50
C GLU A 62 -11.85 5.54 -12.49
N ALA A 63 -11.72 4.36 -13.11
CA ALA A 63 -10.74 4.20 -14.18
C ALA A 63 -11.07 5.23 -15.28
N PRO A 64 -10.18 6.20 -15.56
CA PRO A 64 -10.40 7.12 -16.68
C PRO A 64 -10.49 6.28 -17.96
N PRO A 65 -11.29 6.69 -18.95
CA PRO A 65 -11.39 5.98 -20.19
C PRO A 65 -9.99 5.76 -20.78
N PRO A 66 -9.72 4.56 -21.35
CA PRO A 66 -8.40 4.27 -21.90
C PRO A 66 -8.03 5.36 -22.91
N PRO A 67 -6.79 5.88 -22.86
CA PRO A 67 -6.36 6.91 -23.80
C PRO A 67 -6.52 6.38 -25.23
N PRO A 68 -6.91 7.24 -26.19
CA PRO A 68 -7.13 6.84 -27.57
C PRO A 68 -5.86 6.18 -28.15
N ALA A 69 -6.04 5.20 -29.02
CA ALA A 69 -4.96 4.36 -29.58
C ALA A 69 -3.80 5.16 -30.21
N SER A 70 -4.04 6.42 -30.60
CA SER A 70 -3.03 7.36 -31.07
C SER A 70 -1.96 7.69 -30.02
N VAL A 71 -2.34 7.76 -28.73
CA VAL A 71 -1.42 8.06 -27.63
C VAL A 71 -0.49 6.88 -27.35
N TRP A 72 -0.98 5.64 -27.48
CA TRP A 72 -0.18 4.44 -27.37
C TRP A 72 0.87 4.31 -28.48
N ARG A 73 0.49 4.63 -29.73
CA ARG A 73 1.43 4.63 -30.87
C ARG A 73 2.54 5.66 -30.71
N GLN A 74 2.20 6.84 -30.22
CA GLN A 74 3.18 7.91 -29.97
C GLN A 74 4.17 7.54 -28.86
N ARG A 75 3.70 6.88 -27.78
CA ARG A 75 4.54 6.41 -26.69
C ARG A 75 5.43 5.22 -27.07
N LEU A 76 4.94 4.27 -27.84
CA LEU A 76 5.76 3.18 -28.38
C LEU A 76 6.87 3.69 -29.33
N GLY A 77 6.60 4.70 -30.14
CA GLY A 77 7.61 5.32 -31.00
C GLY A 77 8.71 6.03 -30.19
N GLN A 78 8.39 6.58 -29.03
CA GLN A 78 9.35 7.20 -28.12
C GLN A 78 10.19 6.17 -27.32
N LEU A 79 9.64 4.99 -27.06
CA LEU A 79 10.36 3.91 -26.33
C LEU A 79 11.44 3.22 -27.18
N PHE A 80 11.29 3.22 -28.50
CA PHE A 80 12.20 2.54 -29.41
C PHE A 80 13.10 3.47 -30.23
N GLY A 81 13.00 4.79 -30.09
CA GLY A 81 13.65 5.72 -31.03
C GLY A 81 14.41 6.92 -30.48
N ARG A 82 14.46 7.19 -29.18
CA ARG A 82 15.20 8.34 -28.65
C ARG A 82 15.65 8.13 -27.20
N PRO A 83 16.91 8.50 -26.82
CA PRO A 83 17.31 8.52 -25.41
C PRO A 83 16.45 9.51 -24.64
N PRO A 84 16.08 9.23 -23.37
CA PRO A 84 15.35 10.17 -22.56
C PRO A 84 16.25 11.36 -22.21
N GLU A 85 16.00 12.50 -22.82
CA GLU A 85 16.34 13.77 -22.20
C GLU A 85 15.50 13.83 -20.91
N VAL A 86 16.16 14.11 -19.78
CA VAL A 86 15.53 14.37 -18.49
C VAL A 86 14.58 15.53 -18.67
N ALA A 87 13.33 15.25 -18.98
CA ALA A 87 12.29 16.27 -19.11
C ALA A 87 11.93 16.75 -17.72
N GLU A 88 12.41 17.96 -17.40
CA GLU A 88 11.81 18.79 -16.36
C GLU A 88 10.29 18.80 -16.56
N SER A 89 9.56 18.55 -15.47
CA SER A 89 8.09 18.46 -15.46
C SER A 89 7.48 19.82 -15.81
N ASN A 90 7.23 20.07 -17.10
CA ASN A 90 6.38 21.15 -17.55
C ASN A 90 5.02 20.56 -17.98
N GLY A 91 4.04 20.74 -17.12
CA GLY A 91 2.65 21.10 -17.37
C GLY A 91 1.86 20.42 -18.49
N ASN A 92 1.92 19.09 -18.69
CA ASN A 92 0.92 18.38 -19.49
C ASN A 92 0.61 17.00 -18.90
N GLY A 93 -0.34 16.97 -18.02
CA GLY A 93 -1.45 16.04 -17.78
C GLY A 93 -1.22 14.52 -17.68
N GLY A 94 0.02 13.99 -17.62
CA GLY A 94 0.24 12.55 -17.46
C GLY A 94 0.88 12.20 -16.12
N PRO A 95 0.61 10.99 -15.56
CA PRO A 95 1.25 10.56 -14.32
C PRO A 95 2.77 10.51 -14.48
N SER A 96 3.50 10.98 -13.46
CA SER A 96 4.96 10.88 -13.42
C SER A 96 5.42 9.42 -13.33
N LEU A 97 6.68 9.14 -13.66
CA LEU A 97 7.23 7.79 -13.49
C LEU A 97 7.14 7.32 -12.04
N LEU A 98 7.35 8.23 -11.09
CA LEU A 98 7.21 7.94 -9.66
C LEU A 98 5.77 7.59 -9.27
N ASP A 99 4.77 8.27 -9.85
CA ASP A 99 3.35 7.95 -9.61
C ASP A 99 3.01 6.56 -10.15
N VAL A 100 3.54 6.20 -11.32
CA VAL A 100 3.32 4.88 -11.92
C VAL A 100 3.96 3.79 -11.07
N VAL A 101 5.22 3.97 -10.64
CA VAL A 101 5.95 3.01 -9.79
C VAL A 101 5.26 2.86 -8.43
N SER A 102 4.94 3.97 -7.77
CA SER A 102 4.26 3.97 -6.46
C SER A 102 2.87 3.31 -6.56
N GLY A 103 2.13 3.62 -7.62
CA GLY A 103 0.83 2.99 -7.90
C GLY A 103 0.94 1.49 -8.14
N SER A 104 1.98 1.05 -8.86
CA SER A 104 2.23 -0.37 -9.12
C SER A 104 2.59 -1.13 -7.84
N ILE A 105 3.45 -0.58 -6.99
CA ILE A 105 3.80 -1.14 -5.68
C ILE A 105 2.55 -1.27 -4.82
N ASN A 106 1.71 -0.24 -4.78
CA ASN A 106 0.48 -0.25 -4.01
C ASN A 106 -0.49 -1.35 -4.47
N ILE A 107 -0.68 -1.52 -5.78
CA ILE A 107 -1.51 -2.60 -6.34
C ILE A 107 -0.95 -3.97 -5.94
N MET A 108 0.36 -4.16 -6.01
CA MET A 108 1.01 -5.40 -5.59
C MET A 108 0.81 -5.68 -4.10
N GLN A 109 1.04 -4.69 -3.24
CA GLN A 109 0.86 -4.81 -1.79
C GLN A 109 -0.58 -5.22 -1.43
N VAL A 110 -1.58 -4.57 -2.03
CA VAL A 110 -3.00 -4.93 -1.79
C VAL A 110 -3.31 -6.35 -2.25
N ARG A 111 -2.77 -6.78 -3.40
CA ARG A 111 -2.96 -8.16 -3.86
C ARG A 111 -2.30 -9.17 -2.94
N ILE A 112 -1.08 -8.90 -2.49
CA ILE A 112 -0.36 -9.76 -1.55
C ILE A 112 -1.13 -9.84 -0.22
N ALA A 113 -1.57 -8.69 0.34
CA ALA A 113 -2.35 -8.67 1.57
C ALA A 113 -3.62 -9.52 1.47
N ARG A 114 -4.40 -9.34 0.41
CA ARG A 114 -5.63 -10.12 0.18
C ARG A 114 -5.36 -11.62 0.04
N SER A 115 -4.34 -12.00 -0.72
CA SER A 115 -3.98 -13.41 -0.91
C SER A 115 -3.55 -14.05 0.41
N ARG A 116 -2.75 -13.35 1.22
CA ARG A 116 -2.30 -13.86 2.52
C ARG A 116 -3.43 -13.94 3.53
N LEU A 117 -4.25 -12.89 3.65
CA LEU A 117 -5.40 -12.87 4.56
C LEU A 117 -6.46 -13.93 4.21
N ALA A 118 -6.57 -14.34 2.94
CA ALA A 118 -7.44 -15.44 2.53
C ALA A 118 -6.95 -16.80 3.02
N GLY A 119 -5.62 -17.00 3.08
CA GLY A 119 -5.02 -18.25 3.58
C GLY A 119 -4.84 -18.26 5.11
N GLU A 120 -4.56 -17.10 5.69
CA GLU A 120 -4.27 -16.92 7.11
C GLU A 120 -5.07 -15.73 7.68
N PRO A 121 -6.37 -15.93 7.96
CA PRO A 121 -7.23 -14.85 8.44
C PRO A 121 -6.87 -14.42 9.86
N ALA A 122 -7.02 -13.12 10.13
CA ALA A 122 -6.98 -12.59 11.47
C ALA A 122 -8.30 -12.89 12.22
N ASP A 123 -8.27 -12.87 13.56
CA ASP A 123 -9.47 -13.05 14.40
C ASP A 123 -10.41 -11.86 14.29
N ALA A 124 -9.86 -10.67 14.09
CA ALA A 124 -10.60 -9.47 13.72
C ALA A 124 -9.83 -8.68 12.66
N HIS A 125 -10.55 -8.14 11.67
CA HIS A 125 -9.97 -7.38 10.56
C HIS A 125 -10.58 -5.99 10.52
N VAL A 126 -9.75 -4.96 10.70
CA VAL A 126 -10.14 -3.54 10.69
C VAL A 126 -9.64 -2.93 9.38
N ALA A 127 -10.53 -2.29 8.63
CA ALA A 127 -10.24 -1.70 7.33
C ALA A 127 -10.72 -0.24 7.27
N PRO A 128 -9.89 0.75 7.66
CA PRO A 128 -10.24 2.16 7.55
C PRO A 128 -10.34 2.60 6.09
N ARG A 129 -11.19 3.60 5.82
CA ARG A 129 -11.42 4.15 4.48
C ARG A 129 -10.42 5.24 4.16
N LEU A 130 -9.28 4.87 3.61
CA LEU A 130 -8.16 5.79 3.37
C LEU A 130 -7.88 6.04 1.88
N ALA A 131 -8.76 5.63 0.97
CA ALA A 131 -8.53 5.74 -0.48
C ALA A 131 -8.33 7.18 -0.99
N GLN A 132 -8.86 8.17 -0.26
CA GLN A 132 -8.72 9.59 -0.55
C GLN A 132 -7.42 10.22 -0.02
N ILE A 133 -6.64 9.48 0.80
CA ILE A 133 -5.39 9.97 1.40
C ILE A 133 -4.23 9.33 0.65
N GLY A 134 -3.38 10.18 0.06
CA GLY A 134 -2.18 9.74 -0.66
C GLY A 134 -1.07 9.31 0.31
N LEU A 135 -0.14 8.49 -0.19
CA LEU A 135 0.98 7.95 0.58
C LEU A 135 1.83 9.04 1.26
N LEU A 136 1.94 10.22 0.65
CA LEU A 136 2.76 11.35 1.15
C LEU A 136 1.93 12.49 1.78
N ASP A 137 0.63 12.29 1.96
CA ASP A 137 -0.28 13.29 2.54
C ASP A 137 -0.16 13.34 4.08
N PHE A 138 1.04 13.45 4.61
CA PHE A 138 1.29 13.50 6.06
C PHE A 138 0.52 14.61 6.80
N HIS A 139 0.18 15.69 6.10
CA HIS A 139 -0.63 16.79 6.62
C HIS A 139 -2.07 16.38 6.92
N ARG A 140 -2.56 15.26 6.35
CA ARG A 140 -3.90 14.69 6.58
C ARG A 140 -3.92 13.59 7.65
N GLY A 141 -2.87 13.50 8.47
CA GLY A 141 -2.75 12.48 9.51
C GLY A 141 -3.91 12.46 10.51
N ALA A 142 -4.45 13.63 10.87
CA ALA A 142 -5.61 13.71 11.76
C ALA A 142 -6.85 13.03 11.16
N GLU A 143 -7.13 13.26 9.88
CA GLU A 143 -8.24 12.62 9.15
C GLU A 143 -8.06 11.09 9.10
N ALA A 144 -6.83 10.62 8.84
CA ALA A 144 -6.53 9.19 8.84
C ALA A 144 -6.75 8.54 10.22
N ILE A 145 -6.44 9.24 11.31
CA ILE A 145 -6.69 8.78 12.68
C ILE A 145 -8.19 8.67 12.96
N GLU A 146 -8.98 9.65 12.53
CA GLU A 146 -10.44 9.63 12.70
C GLU A 146 -11.09 8.45 11.95
N GLU A 147 -10.69 8.20 10.71
CA GLU A 147 -11.12 7.03 9.94
C GLU A 147 -10.73 5.71 10.62
N GLY A 148 -9.54 5.64 11.20
CA GLY A 148 -9.09 4.49 11.98
C GLY A 148 -9.94 4.26 13.22
N LEU A 149 -10.26 5.31 13.97
CA LEU A 149 -11.14 5.24 15.14
C LEU A 149 -12.56 4.78 14.77
N GLU A 150 -13.10 5.29 13.66
CA GLU A 150 -14.44 4.89 13.19
C GLU A 150 -14.43 3.42 12.75
N ALA A 151 -13.41 2.97 12.02
CA ALA A 151 -13.28 1.58 11.62
C ALA A 151 -13.22 0.63 12.83
N VAL A 152 -12.51 1.02 13.91
CA VAL A 152 -12.48 0.25 15.15
C VAL A 152 -13.85 0.27 15.86
N ARG A 153 -14.57 1.40 15.88
CA ARG A 153 -15.93 1.46 16.46
C ARG A 153 -16.88 0.48 15.77
N VAL A 154 -16.86 0.44 14.44
CA VAL A 154 -17.67 -0.49 13.65
C VAL A 154 -17.30 -1.94 13.94
N MET A 155 -16.00 -2.24 14.05
CA MET A 155 -15.50 -3.60 14.29
C MET A 155 -15.48 -4.02 15.77
N ARG A 156 -15.80 -3.11 16.71
CA ARG A 156 -15.77 -3.38 18.15
C ARG A 156 -16.50 -4.65 18.57
N PRO A 157 -17.73 -4.96 18.09
CA PRO A 157 -18.41 -6.20 18.49
C PRO A 157 -17.68 -7.48 18.04
N ALA A 158 -17.01 -7.42 16.87
CA ALA A 158 -16.22 -8.54 16.37
C ALA A 158 -14.93 -8.73 17.19
N ILE A 159 -14.26 -7.63 17.54
CA ILE A 159 -13.06 -7.64 18.38
C ILE A 159 -13.36 -8.21 19.76
N LEU A 160 -14.45 -7.76 20.42
CA LEU A 160 -14.85 -8.26 21.73
C LEU A 160 -15.17 -9.76 21.67
N ARG A 161 -15.89 -10.22 20.67
CA ARG A 161 -16.16 -11.66 20.49
C ARG A 161 -14.90 -12.48 20.24
N ALA A 162 -13.89 -11.92 19.58
CA ALA A 162 -12.61 -12.62 19.40
C ALA A 162 -11.86 -12.75 20.72
N LEU A 163 -11.89 -11.71 21.56
CA LEU A 163 -11.28 -11.70 22.91
C LEU A 163 -11.95 -12.71 23.87
N GLU A 164 -13.27 -12.93 23.75
CA GLU A 164 -14.00 -13.90 24.59
C GLU A 164 -13.69 -15.38 24.26
N ARG A 165 -13.06 -15.64 23.11
CA ARG A 165 -12.72 -17.00 22.64
C ARG A 165 -11.31 -17.44 23.02
N THR A 166 -10.49 -16.52 23.50
CA THR A 166 -9.10 -16.73 23.93
C THR A 166 -9.05 -16.95 25.43
#